data_63d805cdf61d9e4a387b3d98d2ca11d8
#
_entry.id   63d805cdf61d9e4a387b3d98d2ca11d8
#
_cell.length_a   1.000
_cell.length_b   1.000
_cell.length_c   1.000
_cell.angle_alpha   90.00
_cell.angle_beta   90.00
_cell.angle_gamma   90.00
#
_symmetry.space_group_name_H-M   'P 1'
#
loop_
_entity.id
_entity.type
_entity.pdbx_description
1 polymer ?
#
loop_
_entity_poly.entity_id
_entity_poly.type
_entity_poly.pdbx_seq_one_letter_code
_entity_poly.pdbx_strand_id
1 'polypeptide(L)'
;MSEVIFDADGHATQAGYVRVYHFAGNGECLGWSDEYINIGVGLPGSSTMIPPGEPITGMVSVFNGTTWDKQEDHRGQTVYSIADRHAVLVDYIGAIKDGYVGAEPATQFDKWDGAAWVEDAEAKRAADIDTAAQKKGVLRSAADNEIDWLQDAVDAGIATQEETSALSEWKKYRVLLMRVDTSKAPDIEWPTPPVK
;
A
#
# COMPACT_ATOMS: atom_id res chain seq x y z
N MET A 1 -40.58 28.18 -24.51
CA MET A 1 -39.88 27.19 -25.36
C MET A 1 -40.82 26.01 -25.50
N SER A 2 -41.03 25.49 -26.72
CA SER A 2 -41.86 24.29 -26.91
C SER A 2 -41.12 23.06 -26.30
N GLU A 3 -41.88 22.25 -25.60
CA GLU A 3 -41.38 20.98 -25.05
C GLU A 3 -41.44 19.91 -26.16
N VAL A 4 -40.44 19.02 -26.20
CA VAL A 4 -40.40 17.91 -27.15
C VAL A 4 -41.42 16.84 -26.75
N ILE A 5 -42.11 16.25 -27.75
CA ILE A 5 -43.02 15.10 -27.53
C ILE A 5 -42.48 13.92 -28.31
N PHE A 6 -42.34 12.77 -27.64
CA PHE A 6 -41.84 11.50 -28.20
C PHE A 6 -42.99 10.49 -28.43
N ASP A 7 -42.87 9.69 -29.46
CA ASP A 7 -43.71 8.50 -29.69
C ASP A 7 -43.26 7.31 -28.87
N ALA A 8 -43.90 6.16 -29.04
CA ALA A 8 -43.59 4.92 -28.35
C ALA A 8 -42.22 4.31 -28.73
N ASP A 9 -41.69 4.69 -29.90
CA ASP A 9 -40.39 4.23 -30.41
C ASP A 9 -39.24 5.19 -30.00
N GLY A 10 -39.55 6.25 -29.23
CA GLY A 10 -38.59 7.23 -28.74
C GLY A 10 -38.18 8.29 -29.76
N HIS A 11 -38.95 8.49 -30.86
CA HIS A 11 -38.71 9.53 -31.83
C HIS A 11 -39.60 10.73 -31.57
N ALA A 12 -39.05 11.94 -31.71
CA ALA A 12 -39.80 13.16 -31.51
C ALA A 12 -40.90 13.35 -32.57
N THR A 13 -42.13 13.52 -32.14
CA THR A 13 -43.30 13.91 -33.00
C THR A 13 -43.50 15.39 -33.02
N GLN A 14 -42.97 16.11 -32.01
CA GLN A 14 -42.90 17.57 -31.95
C GLN A 14 -41.48 17.98 -31.58
N ALA A 15 -40.88 18.88 -32.35
CA ALA A 15 -39.58 19.43 -32.06
C ALA A 15 -39.61 20.37 -30.85
N GLY A 16 -38.56 20.33 -30.03
CA GLY A 16 -38.48 21.16 -28.85
C GLY A 16 -37.20 20.93 -28.06
N TYR A 17 -37.11 21.62 -26.92
CA TYR A 17 -36.01 21.43 -25.97
C TYR A 17 -36.39 20.41 -24.90
N VAL A 18 -35.39 19.62 -24.50
CA VAL A 18 -35.48 18.64 -23.39
C VAL A 18 -34.19 18.64 -22.62
N ARG A 19 -34.29 18.53 -21.29
CA ARG A 19 -33.13 18.27 -20.47
C ARG A 19 -32.80 16.80 -20.50
N VAL A 20 -31.51 16.47 -20.76
CA VAL A 20 -30.99 15.13 -20.76
C VAL A 20 -29.82 15.03 -19.80
N TYR A 21 -29.70 13.88 -19.21
CA TYR A 21 -28.61 13.50 -18.27
C TYR A 21 -27.75 12.46 -18.96
N HIS A 22 -26.48 12.80 -19.13
CA HIS A 22 -25.50 11.95 -19.82
C HIS A 22 -24.85 10.95 -18.87
N PHE A 23 -24.48 9.79 -19.38
CA PHE A 23 -23.78 8.78 -18.64
C PHE A 23 -22.67 8.15 -19.46
N ALA A 24 -21.59 7.72 -18.77
CA ALA A 24 -20.46 7.00 -19.35
C ALA A 24 -20.82 5.54 -19.67
N GLY A 25 -19.93 4.80 -20.32
CA GLY A 25 -20.13 3.38 -20.63
C GLY A 25 -20.34 2.47 -19.42
N ASN A 26 -19.86 2.88 -18.24
CA ASN A 26 -20.10 2.23 -16.94
C ASN A 26 -21.38 2.74 -16.23
N GLY A 27 -22.15 3.61 -16.88
CA GLY A 27 -23.35 4.21 -16.32
C GLY A 27 -23.13 5.47 -15.46
N GLU A 28 -21.89 5.86 -15.17
CA GLU A 28 -21.59 7.03 -14.32
C GLU A 28 -22.16 8.32 -14.90
N CYS A 29 -22.82 9.12 -14.06
CA CYS A 29 -23.38 10.40 -14.43
C CYS A 29 -22.28 11.40 -14.83
N LEU A 30 -22.35 11.93 -16.05
CA LEU A 30 -21.42 12.93 -16.56
C LEU A 30 -21.94 14.36 -16.46
N GLY A 31 -23.21 14.54 -16.05
CA GLY A 31 -23.87 15.84 -16.02
C GLY A 31 -25.09 15.89 -16.92
N TRP A 32 -25.52 17.11 -17.26
CA TRP A 32 -26.69 17.31 -18.04
C TRP A 32 -26.48 18.41 -19.09
N SER A 33 -27.37 18.41 -20.14
CA SER A 33 -27.53 19.50 -21.11
C SER A 33 -28.98 19.68 -21.48
N ASP A 34 -29.31 20.86 -22.02
CA ASP A 34 -30.60 21.11 -22.64
C ASP A 34 -30.42 20.95 -24.16
N GLU A 35 -31.03 19.90 -24.72
CA GLU A 35 -30.89 19.52 -26.12
C GLU A 35 -32.13 19.93 -26.93
N TYR A 36 -31.91 20.44 -28.16
CA TYR A 36 -32.98 20.65 -29.11
C TYR A 36 -33.13 19.43 -30.00
N ILE A 37 -34.29 18.77 -29.91
CA ILE A 37 -34.59 17.55 -30.68
C ILE A 37 -35.51 17.90 -31.85
N ASN A 38 -35.10 17.54 -33.06
CA ASN A 38 -35.91 17.67 -34.27
C ASN A 38 -36.92 16.53 -34.40
N ILE A 39 -38.00 16.77 -35.16
CA ILE A 39 -38.98 15.72 -35.45
C ILE A 39 -38.30 14.52 -36.11
N GLY A 40 -38.64 13.29 -35.67
CA GLY A 40 -38.08 12.03 -36.13
C GLY A 40 -36.74 11.66 -35.52
N VAL A 41 -36.20 12.46 -34.59
CA VAL A 41 -34.93 12.21 -33.92
C VAL A 41 -35.19 11.73 -32.47
N GLY A 42 -34.41 10.80 -31.99
CA GLY A 42 -34.43 10.36 -30.58
C GLY A 42 -33.50 11.17 -29.66
N LEU A 43 -33.43 10.77 -28.41
CA LEU A 43 -32.47 11.34 -27.47
C LEU A 43 -31.02 11.08 -27.92
N PRO A 44 -30.06 11.95 -27.55
CA PRO A 44 -28.64 11.65 -27.74
C PRO A 44 -28.24 10.30 -27.13
N GLY A 45 -27.29 9.61 -27.75
CA GLY A 45 -26.77 8.36 -27.21
C GLY A 45 -26.21 8.54 -25.79
N SER A 46 -26.32 7.51 -24.97
CA SER A 46 -25.86 7.52 -23.57
C SER A 46 -26.46 8.67 -22.76
N SER A 47 -27.77 8.94 -22.98
CA SER A 47 -28.52 9.94 -22.22
C SER A 47 -29.91 9.44 -21.82
N THR A 48 -30.50 10.07 -20.82
CA THR A 48 -31.87 9.83 -20.34
C THR A 48 -32.50 11.13 -19.86
N MET A 49 -33.80 11.19 -19.87
CA MET A 49 -34.56 12.31 -19.29
C MET A 49 -34.76 12.16 -17.77
N ILE A 50 -34.44 11.00 -17.21
CA ILE A 50 -34.60 10.71 -15.78
C ILE A 50 -33.51 11.46 -15.03
N PRO A 51 -33.83 12.34 -14.05
CA PRO A 51 -32.82 13.05 -13.29
C PRO A 51 -32.11 12.11 -12.29
N PRO A 52 -30.79 12.27 -12.05
CA PRO A 52 -30.01 11.43 -11.16
C PRO A 52 -30.32 11.65 -9.66
N GLY A 53 -31.22 12.55 -9.34
CA GLY A 53 -31.52 12.97 -7.96
C GLY A 53 -30.42 13.85 -7.37
N GLU A 54 -30.63 14.25 -6.11
CA GLU A 54 -29.69 15.13 -5.41
C GLU A 54 -28.33 14.47 -5.20
N PRO A 55 -27.22 15.23 -5.29
CA PRO A 55 -25.90 14.75 -4.96
C PRO A 55 -25.80 14.30 -3.49
N ILE A 56 -25.13 13.19 -3.25
CA ILE A 56 -24.81 12.70 -1.90
C ILE A 56 -23.29 12.64 -1.78
N THR A 57 -22.73 13.22 -0.71
CA THR A 57 -21.30 13.21 -0.48
C THR A 57 -20.78 11.77 -0.36
N GLY A 58 -19.69 11.45 -1.06
CA GLY A 58 -19.10 10.11 -1.09
C GLY A 58 -19.86 9.10 -1.95
N MET A 59 -20.83 9.57 -2.76
CA MET A 59 -21.56 8.72 -3.69
C MET A 59 -21.60 9.32 -5.10
N VAL A 60 -21.69 8.45 -6.08
CA VAL A 60 -21.88 8.78 -7.49
C VAL A 60 -23.18 8.15 -7.99
N SER A 61 -23.87 8.84 -8.93
CA SER A 61 -25.07 8.30 -9.56
C SER A 61 -24.65 7.45 -10.76
N VAL A 62 -25.14 6.21 -10.82
CA VAL A 62 -24.87 5.24 -11.89
C VAL A 62 -26.19 4.82 -12.52
N PHE A 63 -26.35 5.05 -13.82
CA PHE A 63 -27.56 4.66 -14.57
C PHE A 63 -27.53 3.18 -14.91
N ASN A 64 -28.55 2.43 -14.48
CA ASN A 64 -28.66 0.99 -14.72
C ASN A 64 -29.47 0.61 -15.97
N GLY A 65 -29.82 1.61 -16.80
CA GLY A 65 -30.68 1.46 -17.97
C GLY A 65 -32.14 1.84 -17.73
N THR A 66 -32.56 1.96 -16.47
CA THR A 66 -33.95 2.28 -16.09
C THR A 66 -34.01 3.39 -15.05
N THR A 67 -33.14 3.36 -14.06
CA THR A 67 -33.08 4.32 -12.95
C THR A 67 -31.62 4.65 -12.62
N TRP A 68 -31.43 5.65 -11.76
CA TRP A 68 -30.13 5.99 -11.19
C TRP A 68 -29.96 5.36 -9.82
N ASP A 69 -28.91 4.57 -9.67
CA ASP A 69 -28.49 4.02 -8.38
C ASP A 69 -27.41 4.93 -7.77
N LYS A 70 -27.44 5.12 -6.45
CA LYS A 70 -26.35 5.77 -5.71
C LYS A 70 -25.37 4.71 -5.27
N GLN A 71 -24.14 4.82 -5.75
CA GLN A 71 -23.03 3.91 -5.38
C GLN A 71 -21.96 4.69 -4.64
N GLU A 72 -21.28 4.04 -3.71
CA GLU A 72 -20.14 4.63 -3.00
C GLU A 72 -19.03 5.02 -3.99
N ASP A 73 -18.36 6.13 -3.73
CA ASP A 73 -17.21 6.59 -4.51
C ASP A 73 -16.00 6.79 -3.60
N HIS A 74 -15.15 5.78 -3.59
CA HIS A 74 -13.89 5.76 -2.86
C HIS A 74 -12.68 6.01 -3.77
N ARG A 75 -12.89 6.38 -5.02
CA ARG A 75 -11.81 6.64 -5.98
C ARG A 75 -10.84 7.70 -5.46
N GLY A 76 -9.55 7.43 -5.62
CA GLY A 76 -8.48 8.27 -5.10
C GLY A 76 -8.15 8.04 -3.62
N GLN A 77 -8.87 7.18 -2.91
CA GLN A 77 -8.51 6.74 -1.56
C GLN A 77 -7.51 5.59 -1.63
N THR A 78 -6.55 5.60 -0.72
CA THR A 78 -5.66 4.46 -0.51
C THR A 78 -6.30 3.49 0.47
N VAL A 79 -6.30 2.20 0.13
CA VAL A 79 -6.75 1.11 0.99
C VAL A 79 -5.63 0.08 1.14
N TYR A 80 -5.65 -0.68 2.21
CA TYR A 80 -4.59 -1.61 2.58
C TYR A 80 -5.12 -3.04 2.65
N SER A 81 -4.42 -3.95 2.01
CA SER A 81 -4.71 -5.39 2.08
C SER A 81 -4.52 -5.91 3.50
N ILE A 82 -5.54 -6.54 4.07
CA ILE A 82 -5.47 -7.13 5.42
C ILE A 82 -4.54 -8.35 5.48
N ALA A 83 -4.19 -8.93 4.34
CA ALA A 83 -3.33 -10.12 4.27
C ALA A 83 -1.84 -9.76 4.32
N ASP A 84 -1.42 -8.71 3.61
CA ASP A 84 0.00 -8.38 3.41
C ASP A 84 0.32 -6.88 3.57
N ARG A 85 -0.66 -6.06 3.96
CA ARG A 85 -0.53 -4.60 4.18
C ARG A 85 -0.26 -3.79 2.90
N HIS A 86 -0.33 -4.45 1.71
CA HIS A 86 -0.07 -3.76 0.46
C HIS A 86 -1.08 -2.62 0.24
N ALA A 87 -0.57 -1.43 -0.07
CA ALA A 87 -1.39 -0.25 -0.35
C ALA A 87 -1.89 -0.27 -1.81
N VAL A 88 -3.17 -0.02 -2.01
CA VAL A 88 -3.82 0.04 -3.33
C VAL A 88 -4.64 1.32 -3.42
N LEU A 89 -4.53 2.02 -4.55
CA LEU A 89 -5.41 3.16 -4.84
C LEU A 89 -6.73 2.63 -5.41
N VAL A 90 -7.86 3.08 -4.86
CA VAL A 90 -9.18 2.74 -5.40
C VAL A 90 -9.40 3.50 -6.71
N ASP A 91 -9.68 2.80 -7.80
CA ASP A 91 -9.88 3.33 -9.15
C ASP A 91 -11.26 2.96 -9.75
N TYR A 92 -12.13 2.34 -8.95
CA TYR A 92 -13.45 1.86 -9.33
C TYR A 92 -14.57 2.51 -8.49
N ILE A 93 -15.80 2.45 -9.00
CA ILE A 93 -17.02 2.87 -8.31
C ILE A 93 -17.57 1.68 -7.52
N GLY A 94 -18.07 1.95 -6.30
CA GLY A 94 -18.65 0.96 -5.41
C GLY A 94 -17.92 0.87 -4.08
N ALA A 95 -18.39 -0.04 -3.23
CA ALA A 95 -17.81 -0.30 -1.91
C ALA A 95 -16.35 -0.78 -2.00
N ILE A 96 -15.60 -0.52 -0.95
CA ILE A 96 -14.24 -1.09 -0.81
C ILE A 96 -14.34 -2.61 -0.85
N LYS A 97 -13.52 -3.24 -1.70
CA LYS A 97 -13.52 -4.69 -1.88
C LYS A 97 -13.14 -5.43 -0.60
N ASP A 98 -13.73 -6.60 -0.42
CA ASP A 98 -13.37 -7.49 0.69
C ASP A 98 -11.86 -7.76 0.73
N GLY A 99 -11.31 -7.83 1.93
CA GLY A 99 -9.87 -8.01 2.13
C GLY A 99 -9.07 -6.72 2.14
N TYR A 100 -9.72 -5.55 2.00
CA TYR A 100 -9.09 -4.24 2.08
C TYR A 100 -9.76 -3.36 3.13
N VAL A 101 -8.97 -2.50 3.76
CA VAL A 101 -9.43 -1.52 4.75
C VAL A 101 -8.80 -0.16 4.50
N GLY A 102 -9.51 0.92 4.86
CA GLY A 102 -8.99 2.29 4.72
C GLY A 102 -7.98 2.70 5.81
N ALA A 103 -7.89 1.93 6.90
CA ALA A 103 -6.93 2.19 7.97
C ALA A 103 -5.53 1.79 7.53
N GLU A 104 -4.55 2.69 7.71
CA GLU A 104 -3.15 2.43 7.41
C GLU A 104 -2.48 1.64 8.54
N PRO A 105 -1.70 0.57 8.24
CA PRO A 105 -0.89 -0.10 9.25
C PRO A 105 0.23 0.84 9.72
N ALA A 106 0.51 0.86 11.03
CA ALA A 106 1.55 1.69 11.62
C ALA A 106 2.95 1.15 11.37
N THR A 107 3.10 -0.17 11.28
CA THR A 107 4.37 -0.85 11.08
C THR A 107 4.27 -2.02 10.08
N GLN A 108 5.41 -2.45 9.58
CA GLN A 108 5.48 -3.64 8.72
C GLN A 108 5.14 -4.96 9.46
N PHE A 109 5.02 -4.92 10.77
CA PHE A 109 4.69 -6.09 11.60
C PHE A 109 3.24 -6.10 12.06
N ASP A 110 2.43 -5.11 11.63
CA ASP A 110 1.03 -5.10 12.01
C ASP A 110 0.27 -6.20 11.28
N LYS A 111 -0.71 -6.79 11.96
CA LYS A 111 -1.69 -7.71 11.40
C LYS A 111 -3.10 -7.20 11.70
N TRP A 112 -4.02 -7.48 10.80
CA TRP A 112 -5.43 -7.14 10.99
C TRP A 112 -6.11 -8.16 11.90
N ASP A 113 -6.73 -7.71 12.98
CA ASP A 113 -7.43 -8.59 13.95
C ASP A 113 -8.92 -8.77 13.65
N GLY A 114 -9.42 -8.13 12.60
CA GLY A 114 -10.83 -8.07 12.22
C GLY A 114 -11.47 -6.70 12.46
N ALA A 115 -10.83 -5.82 13.22
CA ALA A 115 -11.34 -4.48 13.54
C ALA A 115 -10.25 -3.39 13.42
N ALA A 116 -8.99 -3.72 13.73
CA ALA A 116 -7.88 -2.78 13.72
C ALA A 116 -6.55 -3.48 13.37
N TRP A 117 -5.54 -2.67 13.00
CA TRP A 117 -4.17 -3.13 12.90
C TRP A 117 -3.58 -3.27 14.32
N VAL A 118 -3.03 -4.44 14.62
CA VAL A 118 -2.35 -4.74 15.89
C VAL A 118 -0.95 -5.27 15.61
N GLU A 119 0.03 -4.91 16.44
CA GLU A 119 1.40 -5.41 16.28
C GLU A 119 1.46 -6.93 16.40
N ASP A 120 2.04 -7.61 15.44
CA ASP A 120 2.45 -9.00 15.54
C ASP A 120 3.78 -9.10 16.26
N ALA A 121 3.71 -9.20 17.59
CA ALA A 121 4.91 -9.27 18.44
C ALA A 121 5.81 -10.48 18.12
N GLU A 122 5.23 -11.59 17.62
CA GLU A 122 6.03 -12.77 17.24
C GLU A 122 6.79 -12.51 15.95
N ALA A 123 6.15 -11.94 14.94
CA ALA A 123 6.79 -11.58 13.67
C ALA A 123 7.89 -10.53 13.89
N LYS A 124 7.62 -9.52 14.72
CA LYS A 124 8.61 -8.49 15.08
C LYS A 124 9.81 -9.11 15.80
N ARG A 125 9.56 -9.93 16.81
CA ARG A 125 10.64 -10.61 17.55
C ARG A 125 11.48 -11.51 16.64
N ALA A 126 10.86 -12.24 15.72
CA ALA A 126 11.58 -13.07 14.76
C ALA A 126 12.50 -12.22 13.87
N ALA A 127 12.02 -11.06 13.38
CA ALA A 127 12.81 -10.13 12.58
C ALA A 127 13.98 -9.50 13.40
N ASP A 128 13.74 -9.15 14.65
CA ASP A 128 14.78 -8.63 15.55
C ASP A 128 15.89 -9.66 15.77
N ILE A 129 15.54 -10.95 16.00
CA ILE A 129 16.48 -12.05 16.13
C ILE A 129 17.30 -12.26 14.85
N ASP A 130 16.63 -12.24 13.68
CA ASP A 130 17.32 -12.39 12.40
C ASP A 130 18.29 -11.22 12.14
N THR A 131 17.85 -10.00 12.40
CA THR A 131 18.70 -8.80 12.31
C THR A 131 19.91 -8.91 13.22
N ALA A 132 19.73 -9.38 14.46
CA ALA A 132 20.81 -9.59 15.40
C ALA A 132 21.77 -10.70 14.94
N ALA A 133 21.26 -11.77 14.33
CA ALA A 133 22.07 -12.85 13.78
C ALA A 133 22.91 -12.37 12.58
N GLN A 134 22.32 -11.58 11.69
CA GLN A 134 23.04 -10.96 10.56
C GLN A 134 24.16 -10.02 11.07
N LYS A 135 23.85 -9.14 12.04
CA LYS A 135 24.84 -8.26 12.67
C LYS A 135 25.98 -9.04 13.27
N LYS A 136 25.69 -10.12 14.02
CA LYS A 136 26.70 -11.00 14.60
C LYS A 136 27.61 -11.59 13.51
N GLY A 137 27.03 -12.02 12.38
CA GLY A 137 27.78 -12.53 11.23
C GLY A 137 28.74 -11.51 10.64
N VAL A 138 28.27 -10.28 10.41
CA VAL A 138 29.11 -9.18 9.88
C VAL A 138 30.26 -8.84 10.84
N LEU A 139 29.97 -8.69 12.13
CA LEU A 139 30.99 -8.38 13.14
C LEU A 139 32.01 -9.51 13.27
N ARG A 140 31.57 -10.78 13.15
CA ARG A 140 32.48 -11.93 13.15
C ARG A 140 33.40 -11.91 11.94
N SER A 141 32.87 -11.70 10.73
CA SER A 141 33.71 -11.63 9.52
C SER A 141 34.74 -10.53 9.62
N ALA A 142 34.37 -9.36 10.15
CA ALA A 142 35.32 -8.28 10.39
C ALA A 142 36.42 -8.67 11.38
N ALA A 143 36.08 -9.36 12.48
CA ALA A 143 37.05 -9.84 13.45
C ALA A 143 37.97 -10.94 12.88
N ASP A 144 37.41 -11.85 12.08
CA ASP A 144 38.20 -12.92 11.43
C ASP A 144 39.23 -12.28 10.47
N ASN A 145 38.83 -11.29 9.64
CA ASN A 145 39.76 -10.60 8.74
C ASN A 145 40.93 -9.90 9.50
N GLU A 146 40.62 -9.23 10.62
CA GLU A 146 41.68 -8.56 11.41
C GLU A 146 42.60 -9.60 12.07
N ILE A 147 42.06 -10.74 12.53
CA ILE A 147 42.86 -11.80 13.13
C ILE A 147 43.77 -12.48 12.09
N ASP A 148 43.28 -12.70 10.88
CA ASP A 148 44.00 -13.45 9.85
C ASP A 148 45.30 -12.75 9.48
N TRP A 149 45.29 -11.46 9.10
CA TRP A 149 46.50 -10.74 8.72
C TRP A 149 47.47 -10.54 9.94
N LEU A 150 46.91 -10.28 11.13
CA LEU A 150 47.75 -10.16 12.34
C LEU A 150 48.41 -11.49 12.69
N GLN A 151 47.73 -12.63 12.52
CA GLN A 151 48.28 -13.95 12.71
C GLN A 151 49.38 -14.24 11.70
N ASP A 152 49.17 -13.88 10.42
CA ASP A 152 50.17 -14.06 9.39
C ASP A 152 51.48 -13.27 9.70
N ALA A 153 51.35 -12.05 10.23
CA ALA A 153 52.51 -11.27 10.66
C ALA A 153 53.29 -11.94 11.83
N VAL A 154 52.53 -12.51 12.79
CA VAL A 154 53.16 -13.26 13.90
C VAL A 154 53.84 -14.52 13.41
N ASP A 155 53.19 -15.31 12.56
CA ASP A 155 53.68 -16.55 12.00
C ASP A 155 54.91 -16.35 11.11
N ALA A 156 54.99 -15.23 10.40
CA ALA A 156 56.14 -14.79 9.61
C ALA A 156 57.30 -14.23 10.46
N GLY A 157 57.08 -14.02 11.76
CA GLY A 157 58.11 -13.47 12.68
C GLY A 157 58.44 -11.99 12.46
N ILE A 158 57.52 -11.21 11.81
CA ILE A 158 57.69 -9.78 11.51
C ILE A 158 56.69 -8.87 12.26
N ALA A 159 55.85 -9.46 13.09
CA ALA A 159 54.85 -8.70 13.87
C ALA A 159 55.55 -7.76 14.88
N THR A 160 55.00 -6.52 14.95
CA THR A 160 55.36 -5.59 16.04
C THR A 160 54.75 -6.00 17.37
N GLN A 161 55.15 -5.35 18.44
CA GLN A 161 54.54 -5.59 19.77
C GLN A 161 53.07 -5.15 19.83
N GLU A 162 52.75 -4.05 19.13
CA GLU A 162 51.41 -3.52 19.00
C GLU A 162 50.51 -4.52 18.24
N GLU A 163 50.98 -5.07 17.12
CA GLU A 163 50.24 -6.06 16.31
C GLU A 163 50.00 -7.37 17.10
N THR A 164 50.99 -7.83 17.87
CA THR A 164 50.82 -9.01 18.74
C THR A 164 49.77 -8.77 19.84
N SER A 165 49.77 -7.57 20.44
CA SER A 165 48.75 -7.15 21.40
C SER A 165 47.36 -7.05 20.75
N ALA A 166 47.24 -6.41 19.58
CA ALA A 166 46.01 -6.31 18.84
C ALA A 166 45.44 -7.67 18.46
N LEU A 167 46.26 -8.62 18.03
CA LEU A 167 45.84 -9.99 17.76
C LEU A 167 45.17 -10.64 18.98
N SER A 168 45.75 -10.46 20.17
CA SER A 168 45.19 -10.98 21.41
C SER A 168 43.80 -10.36 21.71
N GLU A 169 43.66 -9.03 21.55
CA GLU A 169 42.40 -8.34 21.80
C GLU A 169 41.33 -8.71 20.74
N TRP A 170 41.68 -8.85 19.48
CA TRP A 170 40.73 -9.29 18.44
C TRP A 170 40.27 -10.74 18.66
N LYS A 171 41.18 -11.67 19.08
CA LYS A 171 40.78 -13.03 19.46
C LYS A 171 39.82 -13.03 20.64
N LYS A 172 40.09 -12.22 21.68
CA LYS A 172 39.19 -12.04 22.81
C LYS A 172 37.83 -11.51 22.41
N TYR A 173 37.78 -10.43 21.58
CA TYR A 173 36.56 -9.87 21.03
C TYR A 173 35.75 -10.93 20.28
N ARG A 174 36.36 -11.71 19.39
CA ARG A 174 35.70 -12.78 18.65
C ARG A 174 35.07 -13.81 19.59
N VAL A 175 35.76 -14.22 20.66
CA VAL A 175 35.22 -15.15 21.65
C VAL A 175 34.00 -14.55 22.36
N LEU A 176 34.06 -13.28 22.76
CA LEU A 176 32.93 -12.60 23.40
C LEU A 176 31.75 -12.50 22.44
N LEU A 177 32.00 -12.13 21.17
CA LEU A 177 30.99 -12.05 20.14
C LEU A 177 30.30 -13.40 19.89
N MET A 178 31.06 -14.51 19.88
CA MET A 178 30.46 -15.84 19.72
C MET A 178 29.53 -16.23 20.89
N ARG A 179 29.73 -15.67 22.07
CA ARG A 179 28.86 -15.87 23.25
C ARG A 179 27.59 -15.01 23.25
N VAL A 180 27.51 -14.03 22.37
CA VAL A 180 26.29 -13.19 22.22
C VAL A 180 25.10 -14.07 21.87
N ASP A 181 24.07 -14.00 22.69
CA ASP A 181 22.80 -14.70 22.49
C ASP A 181 21.83 -13.80 21.71
N THR A 182 21.63 -14.10 20.44
CA THR A 182 20.76 -13.33 19.54
C THR A 182 19.28 -13.49 19.86
N SER A 183 18.87 -14.51 20.62
CA SER A 183 17.48 -14.70 21.04
C SER A 183 16.97 -13.63 22.01
N LYS A 184 17.89 -12.83 22.56
CA LYS A 184 17.60 -11.70 23.45
C LYS A 184 17.36 -10.39 22.71
N ALA A 185 17.34 -10.40 21.38
CA ALA A 185 17.02 -9.21 20.60
C ALA A 185 15.63 -8.65 20.99
N PRO A 186 15.44 -7.33 20.98
CA PRO A 186 16.43 -6.29 20.62
C PRO A 186 17.46 -5.96 21.70
N ASP A 187 17.30 -6.43 22.94
CA ASP A 187 18.06 -6.02 24.12
C ASP A 187 19.36 -6.82 24.26
N ILE A 188 20.29 -6.62 23.30
CA ILE A 188 21.58 -7.32 23.25
C ILE A 188 22.71 -6.36 23.63
N GLU A 189 23.50 -6.74 24.63
CA GLU A 189 24.79 -6.10 24.92
C GLU A 189 25.86 -6.62 23.96
N TRP A 190 26.26 -5.79 23.01
CA TRP A 190 27.28 -6.13 22.04
C TRP A 190 28.67 -5.81 22.58
N PRO A 191 29.65 -6.72 22.45
CA PRO A 191 31.01 -6.41 22.82
C PRO A 191 31.57 -5.30 21.92
N THR A 192 32.41 -4.45 22.51
CA THR A 192 33.06 -3.35 21.77
C THR A 192 34.28 -3.91 21.01
N PRO A 193 34.39 -3.65 19.70
CA PRO A 193 35.55 -4.06 18.94
C PRO A 193 36.81 -3.34 19.43
N PRO A 194 37.99 -3.97 19.33
CA PRO A 194 39.26 -3.30 19.63
C PRO A 194 39.46 -2.06 18.76
N VAL A 195 40.13 -1.05 19.29
CA VAL A 195 40.50 0.17 18.56
C VAL A 195 41.62 -0.18 17.61
N LYS A 196 41.54 0.33 16.37
CA LYS A 196 42.62 0.18 15.38
C LYS A 196 43.82 1.04 15.74
#